data_a8f55559d8fd7f8204f8343ae3a3fe5d
#
_entry.id   a8f55559d8fd7f8204f8343ae3a3fe5d
#
_cell.length_a   1.000
_cell.length_b   1.000
_cell.length_c   1.000
_cell.angle_alpha   90.00
_cell.angle_beta   90.00
_cell.angle_gamma   90.00
#
_symmetry.space_group_name_H-M   'P 1'
#
loop_
_entity.id
_entity.type
_entity.pdbx_description
1 polymer ?
#
loop_
_entity_poly.entity_id
_entity_poly.type
_entity_poly.pdbx_seq_one_letter_code
_entity_poly.pdbx_strand_id
1 'polypeptide(L)'
;MTLESNIVNEIKFLQFNDEKAMNAISADDWIKLQEEIDSFENSDQKYLVIKHINGNYSAGAQLGETVNALMDDVSKAAIKMWNCKKPIISLVDGIAAGAG
;
A
#
# COMPACT_ATOMS: atom_id res chain seq x y z
N MET A 1 2.24 -0.72 13.30
CA MET A 1 1.94 -1.04 11.90
C MET A 1 0.85 -0.14 11.39
N THR A 2 1.09 0.46 10.26
CA THR A 2 0.24 1.53 9.74
C THR A 2 -0.68 1.08 8.59
N LEU A 3 -0.45 -0.11 8.05
CA LEU A 3 -1.27 -0.67 6.98
C LEU A 3 -2.22 -1.72 7.56
N GLU A 4 -3.51 -1.46 7.45
CA GLU A 4 -4.57 -2.36 7.89
C GLU A 4 -5.30 -2.97 6.71
N SER A 5 -5.77 -4.21 6.86
CA SER A 5 -6.55 -4.87 5.83
C SER A 5 -7.92 -5.29 6.33
N ASN A 6 -8.91 -5.23 5.44
CA ASN A 6 -10.28 -5.64 5.72
C ASN A 6 -10.92 -6.18 4.45
N ILE A 7 -11.80 -7.15 4.57
CA ILE A 7 -12.51 -7.74 3.44
C ILE A 7 -14.00 -7.54 3.64
N VAL A 8 -14.64 -6.95 2.63
CA VAL A 8 -16.09 -6.79 2.60
C VAL A 8 -16.59 -7.36 1.27
N ASN A 9 -17.33 -8.45 1.35
CA ASN A 9 -17.79 -9.18 0.16
C ASN A 9 -16.61 -9.59 -0.73
N GLU A 10 -16.57 -9.16 -1.97
CA GLU A 10 -15.53 -9.50 -2.94
C GLU A 10 -14.43 -8.43 -3.02
N ILE A 11 -14.41 -7.47 -2.08
CA ILE A 11 -13.48 -6.35 -2.08
C ILE A 11 -12.55 -6.47 -0.88
N LYS A 12 -11.26 -6.41 -1.15
CA LYS A 12 -10.24 -6.27 -0.11
C LYS A 12 -9.84 -4.80 0.00
N PHE A 13 -9.88 -4.27 1.21
CA PHE A 13 -9.46 -2.90 1.51
C PHE A 13 -8.12 -2.92 2.23
N LEU A 14 -7.19 -2.12 1.75
CA LEU A 14 -5.95 -1.79 2.47
C LEU A 14 -6.03 -0.31 2.86
N GLN A 15 -5.77 0.00 4.11
CA GLN A 15 -5.90 1.35 4.62
C GLN A 15 -4.62 1.79 5.33
N PHE A 16 -4.08 2.95 4.94
CA PHE A 16 -2.99 3.59 5.65
C PHE A 16 -3.52 4.34 6.86
N ASN A 17 -2.92 4.11 8.03
CA ASN A 17 -3.35 4.67 9.30
C ASN A 17 -2.22 5.34 10.07
N ASP A 18 -1.39 6.12 9.39
CA ASP A 18 -0.33 6.89 10.05
C ASP A 18 -0.48 8.38 9.75
N GLU A 19 -1.48 8.98 10.35
CA GLU A 19 -1.81 10.38 10.15
C GLU A 19 -0.64 11.32 10.50
N LYS A 20 0.10 11.02 11.57
CA LYS A 20 1.23 11.83 12.02
C LYS A 20 2.36 11.89 11.01
N ALA A 21 2.58 10.82 10.27
CA ALA A 21 3.58 10.72 9.22
C ALA A 21 3.00 11.02 7.84
N MET A 22 1.81 11.58 7.74
CA MET A 22 1.08 11.79 6.48
C MET A 22 0.99 10.52 5.64
N ASN A 23 0.80 9.38 6.32
CA ASN A 23 0.75 8.05 5.71
C ASN A 23 2.03 7.68 4.91
N ALA A 24 3.19 8.17 5.35
CA ALA A 24 4.46 7.68 4.82
C ALA A 24 4.61 6.19 5.13
N ILE A 25 5.04 5.43 4.13
CA ILE A 25 5.06 3.96 4.19
C ILE A 25 6.41 3.48 4.69
N SER A 26 6.41 2.79 5.84
CA SER A 26 7.62 2.22 6.43
C SER A 26 8.14 1.01 5.64
N ALA A 27 9.38 0.61 5.91
CA ALA A 27 9.97 -0.59 5.29
C ALA A 27 9.11 -1.83 5.55
N ASP A 28 8.64 -2.01 6.79
CA ASP A 28 7.79 -3.15 7.14
C ASP A 28 6.44 -3.11 6.41
N ASP A 29 5.87 -1.94 6.21
CA ASP A 29 4.62 -1.79 5.48
C ASP A 29 4.79 -2.04 3.98
N TRP A 30 5.94 -1.73 3.40
CA TRP A 30 6.22 -2.10 2.00
C TRP A 30 6.27 -3.61 1.82
N ILE A 31 6.84 -4.33 2.79
CA ILE A 31 6.86 -5.79 2.78
C ILE A 31 5.43 -6.33 2.96
N LYS A 32 4.69 -5.78 3.89
CA LYS A 32 3.29 -6.16 4.11
C LYS A 32 2.43 -5.91 2.89
N LEU A 33 2.63 -4.80 2.20
CA LEU A 33 1.91 -4.49 0.97
C LEU A 33 2.13 -5.56 -0.10
N GLN A 34 3.37 -6.03 -0.26
CA GLN A 34 3.68 -7.12 -1.18
C GLN A 34 2.91 -8.39 -0.81
N GLU A 35 2.92 -8.77 0.47
CA GLU A 35 2.20 -9.94 0.96
C GLU A 35 0.69 -9.82 0.74
N GLU A 36 0.14 -8.64 0.97
CA GLU A 36 -1.28 -8.36 0.78
C GLU A 36 -1.70 -8.43 -0.69
N ILE A 37 -0.85 -7.96 -1.59
CA ILE A 37 -1.10 -8.05 -3.03
C ILE A 37 -1.08 -9.53 -3.48
N ASP A 38 -0.10 -10.30 -3.02
CA ASP A 38 -0.03 -11.73 -3.33
C ASP A 38 -1.25 -12.47 -2.79
N SER A 39 -1.64 -12.19 -1.56
CA SER A 39 -2.84 -12.78 -0.94
C SER A 39 -4.11 -12.44 -1.72
N PHE A 40 -4.25 -11.18 -2.13
CA PHE A 40 -5.38 -10.74 -2.95
C PHE A 40 -5.42 -11.47 -4.30
N GLU A 41 -4.29 -11.53 -5.00
CA GLU A 41 -4.23 -12.14 -6.33
C GLU A 41 -4.62 -13.62 -6.30
N ASN A 42 -4.30 -14.32 -5.20
CA ASN A 42 -4.60 -15.74 -5.01
C ASN A 42 -5.92 -16.01 -4.27
N SER A 43 -6.73 -14.99 -4.05
CA SER A 43 -7.98 -15.08 -3.29
C SER A 43 -9.22 -15.04 -4.17
N ASP A 44 -10.38 -15.14 -3.54
CA ASP A 44 -11.68 -14.98 -4.20
C ASP A 44 -12.12 -13.52 -4.33
N GLN A 45 -11.39 -12.58 -3.71
CA GLN A 45 -11.71 -11.16 -3.87
C GLN A 45 -11.45 -10.73 -5.31
N LYS A 46 -12.31 -9.86 -5.82
CA LYS A 46 -12.23 -9.38 -7.20
C LYS A 46 -11.56 -8.03 -7.35
N TYR A 47 -11.58 -7.23 -6.28
CA TYR A 47 -11.04 -5.87 -6.27
C TYR A 47 -10.20 -5.63 -5.04
N LEU A 48 -9.08 -4.95 -5.21
CA LEU A 48 -8.27 -4.40 -4.13
C LEU A 48 -8.44 -2.88 -4.13
N VAL A 49 -8.88 -2.32 -3.02
CA VAL A 49 -9.01 -0.88 -2.85
C VAL A 49 -8.00 -0.41 -1.83
N ILE A 50 -7.15 0.54 -2.20
CA ILE A 50 -6.16 1.15 -1.32
C ILE A 50 -6.68 2.54 -0.95
N LYS A 51 -6.79 2.80 0.34
CA LYS A 51 -7.29 4.05 0.88
C LYS A 51 -6.50 4.48 2.10
N HIS A 52 -6.84 5.62 2.65
CA HIS A 52 -6.18 6.18 3.83
C HIS A 52 -7.21 6.71 4.83
N ILE A 53 -6.75 6.88 6.07
CA ILE A 53 -7.53 7.54 7.09
C ILE A 53 -7.15 9.01 7.08
N ASN A 54 -7.96 9.93 6.88
CA ASN A 54 -7.76 11.38 6.97
C ASN A 54 -6.67 12.00 6.08
N GLY A 55 -7.02 13.09 5.47
CA GLY A 55 -6.17 14.14 4.92
C GLY A 55 -5.33 13.78 3.71
N ASN A 56 -4.37 12.85 3.83
CA ASN A 56 -3.40 12.58 2.77
C ASN A 56 -3.34 11.10 2.45
N TYR A 57 -3.31 10.77 1.16
CA TYR A 57 -3.21 9.38 0.71
C TYR A 57 -1.90 8.75 1.17
N SER A 58 -0.77 9.30 0.75
CA SER A 58 0.55 8.90 1.25
C SER A 58 1.61 9.93 0.87
N ALA A 59 2.51 10.22 1.81
CA ALA A 59 3.67 11.07 1.55
C ALA A 59 4.81 10.30 0.86
N GLY A 60 4.64 9.00 0.63
CA GLY A 60 5.63 8.16 -0.03
C GLY A 60 6.40 7.26 0.91
N ALA A 61 7.56 6.79 0.48
CA ALA A 61 8.38 5.92 1.30
C ALA A 61 8.98 6.68 2.49
N GLN A 62 8.92 6.05 3.67
CA GLN A 62 9.54 6.59 4.88
C GLN A 62 11.05 6.38 4.80
N LEU A 63 11.82 7.45 4.67
CA LEU A 63 13.26 7.39 4.51
C LEU A 63 13.96 7.10 5.85
N GLY A 64 15.02 6.30 5.80
CA GLY A 64 15.80 5.92 6.96
C GLY A 64 17.22 5.49 6.57
N GLU A 65 17.94 4.86 7.51
CA GLU A 65 19.35 4.49 7.34
C GLU A 65 19.57 3.44 6.24
N THR A 66 18.57 2.64 5.92
CA THR A 66 18.67 1.55 4.94
C THR A 66 17.94 1.87 3.64
N VAL A 67 18.23 3.03 3.06
CA VAL A 67 17.54 3.56 1.88
C VAL A 67 17.57 2.58 0.69
N ASN A 68 18.71 1.91 0.45
CA ASN A 68 18.82 0.97 -0.67
C ASN A 68 17.88 -0.23 -0.52
N ALA A 69 17.82 -0.81 0.67
CA ALA A 69 16.91 -1.93 0.96
C ALA A 69 15.45 -1.50 0.85
N LEU A 70 15.14 -0.29 1.36
CA LEU A 70 13.80 0.28 1.25
C LEU A 70 13.40 0.47 -0.21
N MET A 71 14.28 1.01 -1.05
CA MET A 71 13.98 1.22 -2.47
C MET A 71 13.78 -0.11 -3.22
N ASP A 72 14.49 -1.16 -2.82
CA ASP A 72 14.26 -2.50 -3.37
C ASP A 72 12.85 -3.00 -3.06
N ASP A 73 12.39 -2.84 -1.83
CA ASP A 73 11.04 -3.22 -1.43
C ASP A 73 9.96 -2.39 -2.10
N VAL A 74 10.19 -1.09 -2.27
CA VAL A 74 9.32 -0.20 -3.04
C VAL A 74 9.18 -0.70 -4.48
N SER A 75 10.30 -1.01 -5.12
CA SER A 75 10.32 -1.52 -6.49
C SER A 75 9.58 -2.84 -6.63
N LYS A 76 9.78 -3.76 -5.68
CA LYS A 76 9.09 -5.05 -5.67
C LYS A 76 7.58 -4.86 -5.53
N ALA A 77 7.14 -3.98 -4.65
CA ALA A 77 5.72 -3.69 -4.48
C ALA A 77 5.11 -3.10 -5.76
N ALA A 78 5.81 -2.15 -6.39
CA ALA A 78 5.36 -1.53 -7.64
C ALA A 78 5.24 -2.55 -8.77
N ILE A 79 6.20 -3.47 -8.89
CA ILE A 79 6.18 -4.53 -9.90
C ILE A 79 5.02 -5.49 -9.66
N LYS A 80 4.76 -5.86 -8.41
CA LYS A 80 3.61 -6.70 -8.07
C LYS A 80 2.29 -6.04 -8.43
N MET A 81 2.15 -4.75 -8.16
CA MET A 81 0.96 -3.98 -8.55
C MET A 81 0.80 -3.95 -10.05
N TRP A 82 1.88 -3.66 -10.78
CA TRP A 82 1.86 -3.60 -12.24
C TRP A 82 1.46 -4.93 -12.89
N ASN A 83 1.94 -6.03 -12.33
CA ASN A 83 1.70 -7.37 -12.86
C ASN A 83 0.44 -8.03 -12.30
N CYS A 84 -0.24 -7.41 -11.36
CA CYS A 84 -1.46 -7.98 -10.78
C CYS A 84 -2.55 -8.12 -11.84
N LYS A 85 -3.14 -9.31 -11.93
CA LYS A 85 -4.14 -9.62 -12.95
C LYS A 85 -5.54 -9.17 -12.60
N LYS A 86 -5.74 -8.70 -11.38
CA LYS A 86 -7.01 -8.20 -10.89
C LYS A 86 -6.94 -6.69 -10.67
N PRO A 87 -8.05 -5.96 -10.72
CA PRO A 87 -8.05 -4.51 -10.54
C PRO A 87 -7.59 -4.07 -9.17
N ILE A 88 -6.69 -3.09 -9.14
CA ILE A 88 -6.28 -2.37 -7.94
C ILE A 88 -6.73 -0.93 -8.09
N ILE A 89 -7.49 -0.44 -7.12
CA ILE A 89 -8.10 0.88 -7.16
C ILE A 89 -7.56 1.71 -5.99
N SER A 90 -7.03 2.89 -6.28
CA SER A 90 -6.59 3.83 -5.25
C SER A 90 -7.62 4.93 -5.06
N LEU A 91 -8.08 5.13 -3.84
CA LEU A 91 -8.94 6.25 -3.47
C LEU A 91 -8.05 7.38 -2.96
N VAL A 92 -7.68 8.27 -3.85
CA VAL A 92 -6.69 9.31 -3.57
C VAL A 92 -7.37 10.61 -3.18
N ASP A 93 -7.03 11.12 -1.99
CA ASP A 93 -7.41 12.44 -1.52
C ASP A 93 -6.19 13.06 -0.82
N GLY A 94 -6.02 14.37 -0.97
CA GLY A 94 -4.84 15.05 -0.44
C GLY A 94 -3.55 14.65 -1.15
N ILE A 95 -2.46 14.58 -0.40
CA ILE A 95 -1.12 14.33 -0.95
C ILE A 95 -0.96 12.87 -1.35
N ALA A 96 -0.45 12.64 -2.57
CA ALA A 96 0.10 11.36 -3.02
C ALA A 96 1.44 11.68 -3.68
N ALA A 97 2.54 11.49 -2.96
CA ALA A 97 3.86 11.97 -3.36
C ALA A 97 4.90 10.85 -3.35
N GLY A 98 5.96 11.01 -4.14
CA GLY A 98 7.04 10.04 -4.23
C GLY A 98 6.49 8.66 -4.63
N ALA A 99 6.73 7.66 -3.81
CA ALA A 99 6.19 6.31 -3.99
C ALA A 99 4.75 6.15 -3.49
N GLY A 100 4.19 7.20 -2.93
CA GLY A 100 2.81 7.19 -2.40
C GLY A 100 1.70 7.21 -3.44
#